data_f82faca73f6e9cb5b6bb82cc40daf882
#
_entry.id   f82faca73f6e9cb5b6bb82cc40daf882
#
_cell.length_a   1.000
_cell.length_b   1.000
_cell.length_c   1.000
_cell.angle_alpha   90.00
_cell.angle_beta   90.00
_cell.angle_gamma   90.00
#
_symmetry.space_group_name_H-M   'P 1'
#
loop_
_entity.id
_entity.type
_entity.pdbx_description
1 polymer ?
#
loop_
_entity_poly.entity_id
_entity_poly.type
_entity_poly.pdbx_seq_one_letter_code
_entity_poly.pdbx_strand_id
1 'polypeptide(L)'
;ALEYFQETDGVFDCTIEPIMEAWGFTTHDYRVPDSSELSGLLPLVDASAVSLNGDQVNLPSGVRLDLGGIAKGFTSSRVMDIFAQNGVTSGIISLGGNVQTLGRKPDGSLWRVGIQDPGDLNSMFAVVKVADEAVITSGAYQRYFEQDEVRYHHIIDPRTGYPADSGLTSVTIISPDGTLADALSTSLFIMGPEKAAAFWQQHKDKFDAIMMTDDGTVLVTSGLADRCQITSSGKVEVVS
;
A
#
# COMPACT_ATOMS: atom_id res chain seq x y z
N ALA A 1 -0.35 -9.68 8.88
CA ALA A 1 -1.58 -8.87 8.84
C ALA A 1 -1.98 -8.38 10.23
N LEU A 2 -2.14 -9.25 11.22
CA LEU A 2 -2.57 -8.86 12.58
C LEU A 2 -1.58 -7.91 13.28
N GLU A 3 -0.30 -8.04 13.01
CA GLU A 3 0.73 -7.11 13.48
C GLU A 3 0.48 -5.69 12.95
N TYR A 4 0.23 -5.55 11.64
CA TYR A 4 -0.05 -4.25 11.04
C TYR A 4 -1.41 -3.67 11.45
N PHE A 5 -2.40 -4.49 11.76
CA PHE A 5 -3.62 -4.02 12.42
C PHE A 5 -3.30 -3.29 13.74
N GLN A 6 -2.43 -3.86 14.57
CA GLN A 6 -2.02 -3.25 15.84
C GLN A 6 -1.14 -2.02 15.63
N GLU A 7 -0.12 -2.10 14.74
CA GLU A 7 0.80 -0.99 14.48
C GLU A 7 0.10 0.24 13.88
N THR A 8 -0.97 0.04 13.11
CA THR A 8 -1.70 1.13 12.45
C THR A 8 -2.98 1.55 13.17
N ASP A 9 -3.21 1.06 14.39
CA ASP A 9 -4.43 1.34 15.18
C ASP A 9 -5.71 1.03 14.38
N GLY A 10 -5.75 -0.15 13.74
CA GLY A 10 -6.88 -0.66 12.99
C GLY A 10 -7.08 -0.07 11.59
N VAL A 11 -6.19 0.79 11.10
CA VAL A 11 -6.28 1.32 9.74
C VAL A 11 -6.00 0.24 8.69
N PHE A 12 -5.05 -0.67 8.97
CA PHE A 12 -4.89 -1.90 8.20
C PHE A 12 -5.75 -2.99 8.85
N ASP A 13 -6.81 -3.41 8.18
CA ASP A 13 -7.66 -4.49 8.68
C ASP A 13 -7.90 -5.56 7.61
N CYS A 14 -7.35 -6.76 7.84
CA CYS A 14 -7.49 -7.87 6.91
C CYS A 14 -8.87 -8.56 6.97
N THR A 15 -9.76 -8.14 7.86
CA THR A 15 -11.14 -8.64 7.91
C THR A 15 -12.10 -7.83 7.04
N ILE A 16 -11.58 -6.92 6.21
CA ILE A 16 -12.32 -6.01 5.33
C ILE A 16 -13.11 -6.73 4.22
N GLU A 17 -12.93 -8.01 4.00
CA GLU A 17 -13.47 -8.77 2.87
C GLU A 17 -15.00 -8.63 2.70
N PRO A 18 -15.86 -8.66 3.74
CA PRO A 18 -17.30 -8.47 3.56
C PRO A 18 -17.67 -7.12 2.93
N ILE A 19 -16.91 -6.08 3.23
CA ILE A 19 -17.07 -4.74 2.63
C ILE A 19 -16.57 -4.76 1.18
N MET A 20 -15.40 -5.36 0.91
CA MET A 20 -14.85 -5.48 -0.43
C MET A 20 -15.79 -6.23 -1.39
N GLU A 21 -16.46 -7.29 -0.91
CA GLU A 21 -17.47 -8.01 -1.66
C GLU A 21 -18.72 -7.14 -1.91
N ALA A 22 -19.21 -6.41 -0.90
CA ALA A 22 -20.36 -5.52 -1.03
C ALA A 22 -20.14 -4.46 -2.11
N TRP A 23 -18.93 -3.91 -2.23
CA TRP A 23 -18.53 -3.01 -3.31
C TRP A 23 -18.27 -3.71 -4.65
N GLY A 24 -18.22 -5.04 -4.68
CA GLY A 24 -17.90 -5.83 -5.87
C GLY A 24 -16.42 -5.89 -6.23
N PHE A 25 -15.51 -5.45 -5.36
CA PHE A 25 -14.07 -5.47 -5.67
C PHE A 25 -13.49 -6.87 -5.71
N THR A 26 -14.04 -7.83 -4.99
CA THR A 26 -13.61 -9.24 -5.03
C THR A 26 -14.33 -10.06 -6.09
N THR A 27 -15.57 -9.70 -6.42
CA THR A 27 -16.43 -10.42 -7.38
C THR A 27 -16.38 -9.86 -8.80
N HIS A 28 -15.89 -8.62 -8.99
CA HIS A 28 -15.98 -7.82 -10.22
C HIS A 28 -17.42 -7.43 -10.61
N ASP A 29 -18.36 -7.54 -9.69
CA ASP A 29 -19.74 -7.07 -9.84
C ASP A 29 -19.89 -5.73 -9.11
N TYR A 30 -19.30 -4.68 -9.72
CA TYR A 30 -19.16 -3.36 -9.12
C TYR A 30 -20.49 -2.67 -8.88
N ARG A 31 -20.69 -2.16 -7.68
CA ARG A 31 -21.86 -1.35 -7.29
C ARG A 31 -21.52 -0.45 -6.11
N VAL A 32 -22.36 0.54 -5.88
CA VAL A 32 -22.35 1.33 -4.64
C VAL A 32 -23.31 0.67 -3.64
N PRO A 33 -22.82 0.12 -2.51
CA PRO A 33 -23.68 -0.49 -1.49
C PRO A 33 -24.54 0.57 -0.78
N ASP A 34 -25.73 0.17 -0.32
CA ASP A 34 -26.53 1.02 0.54
C ASP A 34 -25.84 1.25 1.90
N SER A 35 -26.04 2.43 2.48
CA SER A 35 -25.46 2.77 3.78
C SER A 35 -25.91 1.84 4.91
N SER A 36 -27.14 1.32 4.85
CA SER A 36 -27.66 0.33 5.78
C SER A 36 -26.97 -1.03 5.64
N GLU A 37 -26.61 -1.43 4.42
CA GLU A 37 -25.82 -2.64 4.15
C GLU A 37 -24.43 -2.53 4.76
N LEU A 38 -23.70 -1.42 4.46
CA LEU A 38 -22.39 -1.18 5.04
C LEU A 38 -22.41 -1.15 6.57
N SER A 39 -23.41 -0.47 7.15
CA SER A 39 -23.59 -0.41 8.61
C SER A 39 -23.82 -1.80 9.23
N GLY A 40 -24.47 -2.72 8.49
CA GLY A 40 -24.65 -4.11 8.92
C GLY A 40 -23.38 -4.96 8.81
N LEU A 41 -22.48 -4.63 7.88
CA LEU A 41 -21.23 -5.37 7.65
C LEU A 41 -20.05 -4.87 8.48
N LEU A 42 -20.00 -3.57 8.81
CA LEU A 42 -18.90 -2.96 9.59
C LEU A 42 -18.58 -3.70 10.90
N PRO A 43 -19.54 -4.24 11.68
CA PRO A 43 -19.24 -5.01 12.88
C PRO A 43 -18.45 -6.32 12.62
N LEU A 44 -18.32 -6.75 11.36
CA LEU A 44 -17.52 -7.92 10.97
C LEU A 44 -16.07 -7.53 10.62
N VAL A 45 -15.76 -6.23 10.59
CA VAL A 45 -14.43 -5.69 10.28
C VAL A 45 -13.74 -5.33 11.59
N ASP A 46 -13.08 -6.32 12.16
CA ASP A 46 -12.30 -6.18 13.40
C ASP A 46 -11.29 -7.33 13.50
N ALA A 47 -10.07 -7.08 13.06
CA ALA A 47 -9.01 -8.08 13.11
C ALA A 47 -8.58 -8.44 14.55
N SER A 48 -8.97 -7.68 15.58
CA SER A 48 -8.73 -8.04 16.98
C SER A 48 -9.50 -9.30 17.40
N ALA A 49 -10.60 -9.60 16.72
CA ALA A 49 -11.40 -10.79 16.95
C ALA A 49 -10.80 -12.07 16.32
N VAL A 50 -9.80 -11.95 15.47
CA VAL A 50 -9.08 -13.07 14.86
C VAL A 50 -8.06 -13.63 15.84
N SER A 51 -8.08 -14.94 16.07
CA SER A 51 -7.08 -15.56 16.94
C SER A 51 -6.29 -16.65 16.21
N LEU A 52 -4.99 -16.73 16.56
CA LEU A 52 -4.07 -17.73 16.06
C LEU A 52 -3.72 -18.71 17.17
N ASN A 53 -3.81 -20.02 16.88
CA ASN A 53 -3.38 -21.06 17.79
C ASN A 53 -2.53 -22.08 17.01
N GLY A 54 -1.21 -21.90 17.03
CA GLY A 54 -0.29 -22.64 16.16
C GLY A 54 -0.62 -22.36 14.69
N ASP A 55 -0.94 -23.41 13.94
CA ASP A 55 -1.30 -23.34 12.51
C ASP A 55 -2.81 -23.09 12.27
N GLN A 56 -3.58 -22.92 13.34
CA GLN A 56 -5.02 -22.71 13.24
C GLN A 56 -5.37 -21.21 13.34
N VAL A 57 -6.19 -20.77 12.40
CA VAL A 57 -6.81 -19.43 12.42
C VAL A 57 -8.27 -19.60 12.83
N ASN A 58 -8.69 -18.93 13.90
CA ASN A 58 -10.08 -18.92 14.34
C ASN A 58 -10.71 -17.58 13.97
N LEU A 59 -11.80 -17.64 13.23
CA LEU A 59 -12.60 -16.49 12.81
C LEU A 59 -13.98 -16.55 13.47
N PRO A 60 -14.49 -15.44 14.01
CA PRO A 60 -15.88 -15.31 14.40
C PRO A 60 -16.83 -15.57 13.20
N SER A 61 -18.07 -15.92 13.49
CA SER A 61 -19.07 -16.14 12.44
C SER A 61 -19.28 -14.90 11.59
N GLY A 62 -19.21 -15.04 10.27
CA GLY A 62 -19.38 -13.97 9.30
C GLY A 62 -18.12 -13.18 8.99
N VAL A 63 -17.07 -13.26 9.81
CA VAL A 63 -15.78 -12.64 9.54
C VAL A 63 -15.07 -13.39 8.39
N ARG A 64 -14.55 -12.64 7.42
CA ARG A 64 -13.80 -13.17 6.28
C ARG A 64 -12.55 -12.34 6.07
N LEU A 65 -11.50 -12.94 5.50
CA LEU A 65 -10.19 -12.32 5.32
C LEU A 65 -9.95 -11.92 3.88
N ASP A 66 -9.49 -10.69 3.69
CA ASP A 66 -8.83 -10.21 2.47
C ASP A 66 -7.37 -9.89 2.80
N LEU A 67 -6.46 -10.58 2.13
CA LEU A 67 -5.01 -10.37 2.25
C LEU A 67 -4.44 -9.58 1.06
N GLY A 68 -5.28 -8.99 0.21
CA GLY A 68 -4.87 -8.26 -0.99
C GLY A 68 -3.94 -7.08 -0.72
N GLY A 69 -4.06 -6.45 0.44
CA GLY A 69 -3.19 -5.34 0.86
C GLY A 69 -1.83 -5.74 1.43
N ILE A 70 -1.47 -7.05 1.46
CA ILE A 70 -0.20 -7.51 2.04
C ILE A 70 0.43 -8.70 1.30
N ALA A 71 -0.37 -9.45 0.56
CA ALA A 71 0.07 -10.73 -0.01
C ALA A 71 1.14 -10.56 -1.09
N LYS A 72 1.09 -9.50 -1.89
CA LYS A 72 2.09 -9.25 -2.94
C LYS A 72 3.46 -8.90 -2.33
N GLY A 73 3.48 -8.05 -1.31
CA GLY A 73 4.69 -7.68 -0.58
C GLY A 73 5.31 -8.88 0.14
N PHE A 74 4.50 -9.68 0.82
CA PHE A 74 4.95 -10.93 1.43
C PHE A 74 5.53 -11.89 0.40
N THR A 75 4.86 -12.07 -0.75
CA THR A 75 5.33 -12.96 -1.81
C THR A 75 6.63 -12.48 -2.42
N SER A 76 6.76 -11.17 -2.71
CA SER A 76 8.00 -10.63 -3.27
C SER A 76 9.19 -10.79 -2.31
N SER A 77 9.01 -10.55 -1.01
CA SER A 77 10.04 -10.80 0.01
C SER A 77 10.47 -12.27 0.03
N ARG A 78 9.52 -13.21 -0.01
CA ARG A 78 9.85 -14.65 -0.06
C ARG A 78 10.58 -15.06 -1.33
N VAL A 79 10.23 -14.47 -2.48
CA VAL A 79 10.97 -14.72 -3.73
C VAL A 79 12.40 -14.19 -3.63
N MET A 80 12.62 -13.02 -3.03
CA MET A 80 13.98 -12.50 -2.81
C MET A 80 14.80 -13.38 -1.87
N ASP A 81 14.20 -13.89 -0.80
CA ASP A 81 14.83 -14.87 0.08
C ASP A 81 15.28 -16.14 -0.69
N ILE A 82 14.40 -16.69 -1.54
CA ILE A 82 14.70 -17.86 -2.37
C ILE A 82 15.84 -17.55 -3.36
N PHE A 83 15.84 -16.37 -3.99
CA PHE A 83 16.91 -15.95 -4.88
C PHE A 83 18.25 -15.90 -4.14
N ALA A 84 18.29 -15.23 -3.00
CA ALA A 84 19.51 -15.12 -2.18
C ALA A 84 20.02 -16.50 -1.71
N GLN A 85 19.16 -17.38 -1.23
CA GLN A 85 19.49 -18.74 -0.81
C GLN A 85 20.05 -19.61 -1.96
N ASN A 86 19.69 -19.29 -3.21
CA ASN A 86 20.20 -19.98 -4.40
C ASN A 86 21.37 -19.24 -5.09
N GLY A 87 22.00 -18.29 -4.38
CA GLY A 87 23.23 -17.64 -4.85
C GLY A 87 22.98 -16.51 -5.86
N VAL A 88 21.74 -16.07 -6.07
CA VAL A 88 21.44 -14.86 -6.86
C VAL A 88 21.85 -13.64 -6.04
N THR A 89 22.67 -12.78 -6.60
CA THR A 89 23.18 -11.56 -5.95
C THR A 89 22.66 -10.26 -6.59
N SER A 90 21.96 -10.37 -7.69
CA SER A 90 21.38 -9.23 -8.43
C SER A 90 20.08 -9.67 -9.06
N GLY A 91 18.98 -9.04 -8.69
CA GLY A 91 17.66 -9.39 -9.17
C GLY A 91 16.62 -8.29 -8.93
N ILE A 92 15.57 -8.33 -9.71
CA ILE A 92 14.39 -7.48 -9.56
C ILE A 92 13.14 -8.31 -9.89
N ILE A 93 12.10 -8.13 -9.11
CA ILE A 93 10.78 -8.72 -9.37
C ILE A 93 9.73 -7.61 -9.35
N SER A 94 8.70 -7.77 -10.17
CA SER A 94 7.50 -6.92 -10.14
C SER A 94 6.25 -7.79 -10.12
N LEU A 95 5.47 -7.68 -9.07
CA LEU A 95 4.20 -8.39 -8.89
C LEU A 95 3.05 -7.38 -8.98
N GLY A 96 2.52 -7.17 -10.20
CA GLY A 96 1.43 -6.24 -10.43
C GLY A 96 1.74 -4.80 -9.95
N GLY A 97 2.96 -4.34 -10.19
CA GLY A 97 3.42 -3.01 -9.78
C GLY A 97 4.19 -2.95 -8.46
N ASN A 98 4.08 -3.96 -7.58
CA ASN A 98 4.94 -4.09 -6.40
C ASN A 98 6.34 -4.53 -6.84
N VAL A 99 7.30 -3.64 -6.77
CA VAL A 99 8.69 -3.90 -7.17
C VAL A 99 9.53 -4.22 -5.95
N GLN A 100 10.37 -5.25 -6.03
CA GLN A 100 11.39 -5.54 -5.02
C GLN A 100 12.70 -5.89 -5.69
N THR A 101 13.81 -5.44 -5.10
CA THR A 101 15.17 -5.59 -5.64
C THR A 101 16.03 -6.43 -4.71
N LEU A 102 16.98 -7.17 -5.28
CA LEU A 102 18.03 -7.89 -4.59
C LEU A 102 19.38 -7.38 -5.11
N GLY A 103 20.23 -6.90 -4.20
CA GLY A 103 21.53 -6.36 -4.50
C GLY A 103 21.49 -5.19 -5.48
N ARG A 104 22.63 -4.96 -6.10
CA ARG A 104 22.83 -3.95 -7.15
C ARG A 104 22.75 -4.59 -8.52
N LYS A 105 22.62 -3.76 -9.57
CA LYS A 105 22.76 -4.21 -10.95
C LYS A 105 24.14 -4.84 -11.19
N PRO A 106 24.30 -5.67 -12.25
CA PRO A 106 25.59 -6.28 -12.55
C PRO A 106 26.74 -5.29 -12.81
N ASP A 107 26.43 -4.04 -13.19
CA ASP A 107 27.39 -2.96 -13.37
C ASP A 107 27.75 -2.22 -12.06
N GLY A 108 27.22 -2.66 -10.91
CA GLY A 108 27.40 -2.07 -9.59
C GLY A 108 26.50 -0.87 -9.28
N SER A 109 25.71 -0.38 -10.24
CA SER A 109 24.80 0.74 -10.01
C SER A 109 23.54 0.30 -9.23
N LEU A 110 22.85 1.28 -8.61
CA LEU A 110 21.56 1.05 -7.97
C LEU A 110 20.47 0.79 -9.03
N TRP A 111 19.47 0.01 -8.66
CA TRP A 111 18.24 -0.10 -9.41
C TRP A 111 17.52 1.25 -9.44
N ARG A 112 16.90 1.57 -10.55
CA ARG A 112 16.08 2.78 -10.72
C ARG A 112 14.64 2.35 -10.94
N VAL A 113 13.79 2.63 -9.96
CA VAL A 113 12.37 2.28 -10.01
C VAL A 113 11.57 3.56 -10.22
N GLY A 114 10.80 3.60 -11.30
CA GLY A 114 9.88 4.69 -11.61
C GLY A 114 8.57 4.54 -10.86
N ILE A 115 8.04 5.64 -10.35
CA ILE A 115 6.73 5.73 -9.70
C ILE A 115 5.78 6.39 -10.69
N GLN A 116 4.72 5.68 -11.05
CA GLN A 116 3.75 6.08 -12.07
C GLN A 116 3.00 7.36 -11.65
N ASP A 117 2.79 8.25 -12.61
CA ASP A 117 2.01 9.47 -12.39
C ASP A 117 0.51 9.14 -12.34
N PRO A 118 -0.21 9.46 -11.25
CA PRO A 118 -1.66 9.24 -11.16
C PRO A 118 -2.47 9.98 -12.24
N GLY A 119 -1.97 11.11 -12.74
CA GLY A 119 -2.63 11.93 -13.76
C GLY A 119 -2.33 11.50 -15.19
N ASP A 120 -1.19 10.81 -15.40
CA ASP A 120 -0.80 10.26 -16.72
C ASP A 120 -0.10 8.91 -16.55
N LEU A 121 -0.84 7.84 -16.73
CA LEU A 121 -0.36 6.46 -16.53
C LEU A 121 0.78 6.06 -17.47
N ASN A 122 1.10 6.85 -18.50
CA ASN A 122 2.23 6.63 -19.38
C ASN A 122 3.50 7.37 -18.95
N SER A 123 3.42 8.16 -17.88
CA SER A 123 4.52 8.94 -17.32
C SER A 123 4.86 8.52 -15.89
N MET A 124 5.97 9.05 -15.38
CA MET A 124 6.44 8.85 -14.02
C MET A 124 6.61 10.22 -13.35
N PHE A 125 6.11 10.38 -12.14
CA PHE A 125 6.33 11.60 -11.38
C PHE A 125 7.58 11.57 -10.49
N ALA A 126 8.11 10.36 -10.22
CA ALA A 126 9.33 10.20 -9.45
C ALA A 126 10.12 8.96 -9.89
N VAL A 127 11.43 8.98 -9.64
CA VAL A 127 12.33 7.83 -9.82
C VAL A 127 13.16 7.67 -8.55
N VAL A 128 13.10 6.50 -7.92
CA VAL A 128 13.89 6.20 -6.72
C VAL A 128 15.02 5.21 -7.04
N LYS A 129 16.19 5.41 -6.42
CA LYS A 129 17.35 4.51 -6.52
C LYS A 129 17.38 3.60 -5.31
N VAL A 130 17.37 2.28 -5.54
CA VAL A 130 17.25 1.27 -4.48
C VAL A 130 18.20 0.09 -4.70
N ALA A 131 18.52 -0.62 -3.62
CA ALA A 131 19.17 -1.92 -3.58
C ALA A 131 18.70 -2.64 -2.32
N ASP A 132 18.31 -3.91 -2.43
CA ASP A 132 17.78 -4.72 -1.33
C ASP A 132 16.52 -4.12 -0.69
N GLU A 133 15.70 -3.44 -1.49
CA GLU A 133 14.50 -2.75 -1.04
C GLU A 133 13.31 -3.04 -1.96
N ALA A 134 12.12 -2.98 -1.36
CA ALA A 134 10.85 -2.92 -2.05
C ALA A 134 10.44 -1.46 -2.32
N VAL A 135 9.76 -1.24 -3.45
CA VAL A 135 9.09 0.01 -3.82
C VAL A 135 7.66 -0.36 -4.16
N ILE A 136 6.74 -0.05 -3.28
CA ILE A 136 5.35 -0.50 -3.37
C ILE A 136 4.40 0.69 -3.28
N THR A 137 3.50 0.77 -4.25
CA THR A 137 2.58 1.89 -4.38
C THR A 137 1.13 1.45 -4.25
N SER A 138 0.38 2.14 -3.42
CA SER A 138 -1.09 2.15 -3.40
C SER A 138 -1.61 3.46 -3.98
N GLY A 139 -2.57 3.38 -4.90
CA GLY A 139 -3.14 4.56 -5.54
C GLY A 139 -4.59 4.36 -5.97
N ALA A 140 -5.39 5.43 -5.84
CA ALA A 140 -6.81 5.45 -6.20
C ALA A 140 -7.07 5.17 -7.69
N TYR A 141 -6.07 5.39 -8.55
CA TYR A 141 -6.13 5.20 -10.00
C TYR A 141 -5.87 3.77 -10.46
N GLN A 142 -5.38 2.88 -9.59
CA GLN A 142 -4.98 1.51 -9.98
C GLN A 142 -6.17 0.59 -10.19
N ARG A 143 -7.19 0.69 -9.34
CA ARG A 143 -8.38 -0.14 -9.41
C ARG A 143 -9.59 0.61 -8.88
N TYR A 144 -10.52 0.94 -9.77
CA TYR A 144 -11.73 1.70 -9.47
C TYR A 144 -12.84 1.36 -10.46
N PHE A 145 -14.05 1.80 -10.14
CA PHE A 145 -15.14 1.91 -11.08
C PHE A 145 -15.79 3.29 -10.98
N GLU A 146 -16.61 3.64 -11.96
CA GLU A 146 -17.33 4.91 -11.98
C GLU A 146 -18.83 4.63 -12.05
N GLN A 147 -19.59 5.32 -11.20
CA GLN A 147 -21.05 5.31 -11.18
C GLN A 147 -21.56 6.71 -10.87
N ASP A 148 -22.53 7.20 -11.66
CA ASP A 148 -23.12 8.55 -11.51
C ASP A 148 -22.06 9.68 -11.46
N GLU A 149 -21.06 9.60 -12.33
CA GLU A 149 -19.91 10.53 -12.44
C GLU A 149 -19.00 10.58 -11.20
N VAL A 150 -19.17 9.66 -10.26
CA VAL A 150 -18.33 9.50 -9.07
C VAL A 150 -17.42 8.29 -9.25
N ARG A 151 -16.13 8.47 -8.91
CA ARG A 151 -15.14 7.40 -8.93
C ARG A 151 -15.04 6.75 -7.55
N TYR A 152 -15.14 5.42 -7.52
CA TYR A 152 -15.01 4.59 -6.33
C TYR A 152 -13.82 3.67 -6.49
N HIS A 153 -12.78 3.88 -5.71
CA HIS A 153 -11.57 3.05 -5.74
C HIS A 153 -11.57 1.98 -4.63
N HIS A 154 -10.73 0.97 -4.80
CA HIS A 154 -10.69 -0.22 -3.94
C HIS A 154 -10.02 -0.04 -2.57
N ILE A 155 -9.41 1.10 -2.29
CA ILE A 155 -8.78 1.37 -0.98
C ILE A 155 -9.89 1.84 -0.03
N ILE A 156 -10.41 0.89 0.74
CA ILE A 156 -11.55 1.14 1.65
C ILE A 156 -11.03 1.50 3.04
N ASP A 157 -11.60 2.55 3.64
CA ASP A 157 -11.40 2.84 5.05
C ASP A 157 -12.23 1.87 5.91
N PRO A 158 -11.61 0.99 6.70
CA PRO A 158 -12.32 -0.02 7.50
C PRO A 158 -13.24 0.58 8.56
N ARG A 159 -13.04 1.84 8.93
CA ARG A 159 -13.87 2.55 9.93
C ARG A 159 -15.20 3.02 9.36
N THR A 160 -15.26 3.24 8.06
CA THR A 160 -16.45 3.79 7.39
C THR A 160 -17.08 2.82 6.41
N GLY A 161 -16.31 1.88 5.86
CA GLY A 161 -16.70 0.97 4.79
C GLY A 161 -16.79 1.63 3.41
N TYR A 162 -16.34 2.89 3.27
CA TYR A 162 -16.28 3.63 2.00
C TYR A 162 -14.85 3.75 1.48
N PRO A 163 -14.66 3.99 0.15
CA PRO A 163 -13.36 4.41 -0.36
C PRO A 163 -12.78 5.58 0.45
N ALA A 164 -11.49 5.51 0.78
CA ALA A 164 -10.84 6.51 1.60
C ALA A 164 -10.77 7.85 0.87
N ASP A 165 -11.32 8.89 1.46
CA ASP A 165 -11.20 10.28 1.03
C ASP A 165 -10.20 10.98 1.96
N SER A 166 -8.93 10.80 1.68
CA SER A 166 -7.83 11.14 2.60
C SER A 166 -7.01 12.36 2.16
N GLY A 167 -7.27 12.91 0.97
CA GLY A 167 -6.46 13.96 0.36
C GLY A 167 -5.18 13.43 -0.33
N LEU A 168 -5.05 12.09 -0.50
CA LEU A 168 -3.93 11.45 -1.19
C LEU A 168 -4.40 10.70 -2.45
N THR A 169 -3.69 10.88 -3.56
CA THR A 169 -3.91 10.10 -4.79
C THR A 169 -2.98 8.91 -4.90
N SER A 170 -1.79 8.97 -4.28
CA SER A 170 -0.78 7.92 -4.35
C SER A 170 0.11 7.92 -3.12
N VAL A 171 0.46 6.73 -2.63
CA VAL A 171 1.45 6.50 -1.57
C VAL A 171 2.39 5.39 -2.00
N THR A 172 3.68 5.70 -2.05
CA THR A 172 4.75 4.73 -2.33
C THR A 172 5.61 4.57 -1.09
N ILE A 173 5.80 3.34 -0.65
CA ILE A 173 6.68 2.97 0.46
C ILE A 173 7.95 2.35 -0.09
N ILE A 174 9.09 2.74 0.47
CA ILE A 174 10.41 2.19 0.21
C ILE A 174 10.91 1.56 1.51
N SER A 175 11.13 0.24 1.51
CA SER A 175 11.56 -0.51 2.70
C SER A 175 12.32 -1.77 2.30
N PRO A 176 13.26 -2.25 3.13
CA PRO A 176 13.83 -3.59 2.98
C PRO A 176 12.77 -4.71 3.13
N ASP A 177 11.72 -4.46 3.90
CA ASP A 177 10.61 -5.40 4.09
C ASP A 177 9.45 -5.09 3.12
N GLY A 178 9.27 -5.95 2.11
CA GLY A 178 8.17 -5.83 1.16
C GLY A 178 6.80 -6.04 1.79
N THR A 179 6.70 -6.87 2.84
CA THR A 179 5.44 -7.10 3.56
C THR A 179 4.97 -5.82 4.26
N LEU A 180 5.90 -5.16 4.96
CA LEU A 180 5.67 -3.86 5.58
C LEU A 180 5.29 -2.81 4.52
N ALA A 181 6.04 -2.76 3.42
CA ALA A 181 5.80 -1.76 2.38
C ALA A 181 4.41 -1.90 1.75
N ASP A 182 3.92 -3.13 1.52
CA ASP A 182 2.58 -3.39 0.97
C ASP A 182 1.50 -2.94 1.96
N ALA A 183 1.58 -3.38 3.23
CA ALA A 183 0.61 -3.01 4.27
C ALA A 183 0.58 -1.50 4.51
N LEU A 184 1.76 -0.85 4.61
CA LEU A 184 1.82 0.58 4.92
C LEU A 184 1.45 1.47 3.72
N SER A 185 1.66 1.05 2.47
CA SER A 185 1.22 1.85 1.33
C SER A 185 -0.29 2.11 1.34
N THR A 186 -1.08 1.09 1.70
CA THR A 186 -2.53 1.18 1.88
C THR A 186 -2.89 1.96 3.16
N SER A 187 -2.22 1.65 4.27
CA SER A 187 -2.53 2.29 5.55
C SER A 187 -2.28 3.79 5.54
N LEU A 188 -1.12 4.23 5.03
CA LEU A 188 -0.78 5.66 4.95
C LEU A 188 -1.68 6.40 3.96
N PHE A 189 -2.12 5.72 2.88
CA PHE A 189 -3.13 6.28 1.99
C PHE A 189 -4.43 6.60 2.75
N ILE A 190 -4.93 5.67 3.57
CA ILE A 190 -6.14 5.86 4.37
C ILE A 190 -5.95 6.92 5.46
N MET A 191 -4.76 6.99 6.07
CA MET A 191 -4.45 7.98 7.13
C MET A 191 -4.49 9.42 6.65
N GLY A 192 -4.11 9.66 5.38
CA GLY A 192 -3.93 11.00 4.83
C GLY A 192 -2.58 11.63 5.18
N PRO A 193 -2.22 12.77 4.54
CA PRO A 193 -0.84 13.27 4.52
C PRO A 193 -0.28 13.60 5.91
N GLU A 194 -1.06 14.25 6.77
CA GLU A 194 -0.58 14.68 8.09
C GLU A 194 -0.30 13.50 9.03
N LYS A 195 -1.26 12.54 9.11
CA LYS A 195 -1.09 11.35 9.97
C LYS A 195 -0.04 10.41 9.40
N ALA A 196 0.05 10.28 8.07
CA ALA A 196 1.08 9.49 7.41
C ALA A 196 2.49 10.04 7.72
N ALA A 197 2.67 11.36 7.67
CA ALA A 197 3.92 12.01 8.03
C ALA A 197 4.28 11.78 9.52
N ALA A 198 3.31 11.92 10.42
CA ALA A 198 3.51 11.68 11.86
C ALA A 198 3.84 10.20 12.15
N PHE A 199 3.19 9.27 11.44
CA PHE A 199 3.47 7.84 11.54
C PHE A 199 4.89 7.51 11.05
N TRP A 200 5.30 8.07 9.91
CA TRP A 200 6.66 7.90 9.41
C TRP A 200 7.71 8.40 10.41
N GLN A 201 7.53 9.56 11.02
CA GLN A 201 8.47 10.10 12.01
C GLN A 201 8.76 9.13 13.17
N GLN A 202 7.77 8.32 13.56
CA GLN A 202 7.91 7.31 14.61
C GLN A 202 8.58 6.01 14.12
N HIS A 203 8.65 5.81 12.80
CA HIS A 203 9.12 4.57 12.17
C HIS A 203 10.14 4.81 11.06
N LYS A 204 10.82 5.96 11.05
CA LYS A 204 11.76 6.37 10.00
C LYS A 204 12.99 5.47 9.85
N ASP A 205 13.22 4.58 10.78
CA ASP A 205 14.22 3.52 10.73
C ASP A 205 13.75 2.28 9.94
N LYS A 206 12.44 2.14 9.68
CA LYS A 206 11.85 0.99 9.00
C LYS A 206 11.56 1.23 7.52
N PHE A 207 11.18 2.46 7.14
CA PHE A 207 10.77 2.79 5.78
C PHE A 207 10.91 4.27 5.46
N ASP A 208 10.90 4.57 4.17
CA ASP A 208 10.70 5.91 3.60
C ASP A 208 9.43 5.94 2.75
N ALA A 209 8.92 7.14 2.44
CA ALA A 209 7.70 7.31 1.67
C ALA A 209 7.79 8.46 0.65
N ILE A 210 7.07 8.28 -0.46
CA ILE A 210 6.74 9.33 -1.42
C ILE A 210 5.22 9.33 -1.55
N MET A 211 4.59 10.47 -1.29
CA MET A 211 3.14 10.62 -1.34
C MET A 211 2.76 11.75 -2.30
N MET A 212 1.66 11.59 -3.02
CA MET A 212 1.08 12.65 -3.85
C MET A 212 -0.30 13.00 -3.31
N THR A 213 -0.53 14.28 -3.07
CA THR A 213 -1.82 14.81 -2.64
C THR A 213 -2.74 15.07 -3.83
N ASP A 214 -4.02 15.33 -3.57
CA ASP A 214 -5.04 15.58 -4.61
C ASP A 214 -4.76 16.89 -5.39
N ASP A 215 -4.07 17.86 -4.80
CA ASP A 215 -3.64 19.08 -5.47
C ASP A 215 -2.33 18.93 -6.25
N GLY A 216 -1.76 17.70 -6.30
CA GLY A 216 -0.52 17.39 -7.01
C GLY A 216 0.77 17.74 -6.27
N THR A 217 0.71 18.11 -4.98
CA THR A 217 1.91 18.30 -4.16
C THR A 217 2.55 16.93 -3.87
N VAL A 218 3.86 16.83 -4.04
CA VAL A 218 4.65 15.62 -3.75
C VAL A 218 5.34 15.79 -2.41
N LEU A 219 5.00 14.91 -1.46
CA LEU A 219 5.62 14.82 -0.15
C LEU A 219 6.67 13.71 -0.18
N VAL A 220 7.91 14.03 0.19
CA VAL A 220 9.03 13.06 0.19
C VAL A 220 9.67 13.03 1.56
N THR A 221 9.82 11.88 2.15
CA THR A 221 10.52 11.75 3.44
C THR A 221 12.00 12.03 3.29
N SER A 222 12.60 12.64 4.31
CA SER A 222 14.00 13.13 4.26
C SER A 222 15.03 12.03 4.01
N GLY A 223 14.74 10.76 4.32
CA GLY A 223 15.62 9.62 4.02
C GLY A 223 15.82 9.35 2.52
N LEU A 224 14.98 9.94 1.66
CA LEU A 224 15.07 9.80 0.20
C LEU A 224 15.77 10.98 -0.50
N ALA A 225 16.19 12.02 0.21
CA ALA A 225 16.67 13.29 -0.38
C ALA A 225 17.74 13.09 -1.47
N ASP A 226 18.70 12.16 -1.25
CA ASP A 226 19.83 11.94 -2.16
C ASP A 226 19.58 10.83 -3.21
N ARG A 227 18.47 10.11 -3.12
CA ARG A 227 18.19 8.94 -3.96
C ARG A 227 16.83 8.96 -4.66
N CYS A 228 16.05 10.02 -4.49
CA CYS A 228 14.81 10.27 -5.21
C CYS A 228 14.97 11.46 -6.17
N GLN A 229 14.51 11.27 -7.39
CA GLN A 229 14.41 12.34 -8.39
C GLN A 229 12.93 12.54 -8.72
N ILE A 230 12.38 13.71 -8.38
CA ILE A 230 11.03 14.10 -8.80
C ILE A 230 11.11 14.59 -10.24
N THR A 231 10.21 14.11 -11.09
CA THR A 231 10.13 14.44 -12.52
C THR A 231 8.89 15.26 -12.87
N SER A 232 7.89 15.30 -11.96
CA SER A 232 6.74 16.19 -12.13
C SER A 232 7.11 17.66 -11.89
N SER A 233 6.33 18.56 -12.48
CA SER A 233 6.47 20.02 -12.28
C SER A 233 5.72 20.55 -11.05
N GLY A 234 5.13 19.65 -10.25
CA GLY A 234 4.36 20.01 -9.05
C GLY A 234 5.24 20.52 -7.89
N LYS A 235 4.58 21.03 -6.87
CA LYS A 235 5.23 21.41 -5.62
C LYS A 235 5.83 20.18 -4.94
N VAL A 236 7.02 20.31 -4.37
CA VAL A 236 7.69 19.25 -3.60
C VAL A 236 7.94 19.73 -2.19
N GLU A 237 7.55 18.95 -1.22
CA GLU A 237 7.79 19.20 0.20
C GLU A 237 8.55 18.02 0.82
N VAL A 238 9.54 18.35 1.65
CA VAL A 238 10.30 17.33 2.40
C VAL A 238 9.71 17.18 3.79
N VAL A 239 9.29 15.97 4.09
CA VAL A 239 8.85 15.54 5.43
C VAL A 239 10.08 15.15 6.24
N SER A 240 10.30 15.81 7.37
CA SER A 240 11.49 15.67 8.21
C SER A 240 11.18 15.38 9.67
#